data_c4da43d2e332db24444c2846af47a1b2
#
_entry.id   c4da43d2e332db24444c2846af47a1b2
#
_cell.length_a   1.000
_cell.length_b   1.000
_cell.length_c   1.000
_cell.angle_alpha   90.00
_cell.angle_beta   90.00
_cell.angle_gamma   90.00
#
_symmetry.space_group_name_H-M   'P 1'
#
loop_
_entity.id
_entity.type
_entity.pdbx_description
1 polymer ?
#
loop_
_entity_poly.entity_id
_entity_poly.type
_entity_poly.pdbx_seq_one_letter_code
_entity_poly.pdbx_strand_id
1 'polypeptide(L)' 'MDYTLNGKSRSSEGYITVAAVVKAETGDASPKGVAVAVNGDVIPASDWSYEVTDGDEMDILIAVQGG' A
#
# COMPACT_ATOMS: atom_id res chain seq x y z
N MET A 1 -9.10 -11.71 5.01
CA MET A 1 -8.12 -11.14 5.94
C MET A 1 -8.33 -9.65 6.09
N ASP A 2 -7.97 -9.10 7.22
CA ASP A 2 -8.18 -7.69 7.51
C ASP A 2 -6.85 -6.97 7.69
N TYR A 3 -6.79 -5.74 7.20
CA TYR A 3 -5.63 -4.88 7.38
C TYR A 3 -6.12 -3.43 7.48
N THR A 4 -5.22 -2.51 7.79
CA THR A 4 -5.57 -1.09 7.78
C THR A 4 -4.80 -0.37 6.69
N LEU A 5 -5.39 0.66 6.12
CA LEU A 5 -4.76 1.53 5.15
C LEU A 5 -5.00 2.97 5.58
N ASN A 6 -3.91 3.66 5.94
CA ASN A 6 -3.96 5.01 6.47
C ASN A 6 -4.96 5.12 7.65
N GLY A 7 -4.95 4.10 8.52
CA GLY A 7 -5.80 4.04 9.70
C GLY A 7 -7.22 3.57 9.47
N LYS A 8 -7.58 3.23 8.23
CA LYS A 8 -8.93 2.75 7.91
C LYS A 8 -8.93 1.24 7.72
N SER A 9 -9.92 0.56 8.28
CA SER A 9 -10.06 -0.88 8.12
C SER A 9 -10.39 -1.25 6.67
N ARG A 10 -9.70 -2.26 6.17
CA ARG A 10 -9.92 -2.83 4.84
C ARG A 10 -9.96 -4.34 4.95
N SER A 11 -10.63 -4.98 4.02
CA SER A 11 -10.71 -6.44 3.97
C SER A 11 -10.38 -6.95 2.58
N SER A 12 -9.79 -8.14 2.53
CA SER A 12 -9.53 -8.84 1.28
C SER A 12 -9.93 -10.29 1.46
N GLU A 13 -10.50 -10.90 0.41
CA GLU A 13 -10.90 -12.30 0.44
C GLU A 13 -9.75 -13.27 0.17
N GLY A 14 -8.60 -12.78 -0.20
CA GLY A 14 -7.45 -13.63 -0.53
C GLY A 14 -6.17 -12.85 -0.42
N TYR A 15 -5.13 -13.37 -1.05
CA TYR A 15 -3.84 -12.70 -1.06
C TYR A 15 -3.95 -11.36 -1.78
N ILE A 16 -3.32 -10.37 -1.20
CA ILE A 16 -3.20 -9.07 -1.83
C ILE A 16 -1.77 -8.58 -1.63
N THR A 17 -1.19 -7.98 -2.65
CA THR A 17 0.16 -7.43 -2.56
C THR A 17 0.11 -5.92 -2.33
N VAL A 18 1.23 -5.38 -1.86
CA VAL A 18 1.39 -3.93 -1.74
C VAL A 18 1.11 -3.26 -3.09
N ALA A 19 1.65 -3.83 -4.18
CA ALA A 19 1.42 -3.29 -5.52
C ALA A 19 -0.07 -3.23 -5.88
N ALA A 20 -0.84 -4.26 -5.51
CA ALA A 20 -2.28 -4.29 -5.79
C ALA A 20 -3.02 -3.20 -5.00
N VAL A 21 -2.65 -2.99 -3.74
CA VAL A 21 -3.25 -1.94 -2.92
C VAL A 21 -2.92 -0.55 -3.49
N VAL A 22 -1.66 -0.33 -3.87
CA VAL A 22 -1.24 0.93 -4.47
C VAL A 22 -2.00 1.20 -5.76
N LYS A 23 -2.13 0.19 -6.62
CA LYS A 23 -2.87 0.34 -7.87
C LYS A 23 -4.34 0.69 -7.61
N ALA A 24 -4.97 0.03 -6.64
CA ALA A 24 -6.36 0.31 -6.29
C ALA A 24 -6.55 1.74 -5.77
N GLU A 25 -5.60 2.23 -4.98
CA GLU A 25 -5.71 3.56 -4.37
C GLU A 25 -5.31 4.69 -5.33
N THR A 26 -4.35 4.46 -6.21
CA THR A 26 -3.82 5.51 -7.10
C THR A 26 -4.32 5.38 -8.54
N GLY A 27 -4.82 4.21 -8.93
CA GLY A 27 -5.20 3.93 -10.30
C GLY A 27 -4.02 3.63 -11.21
N ASP A 28 -2.81 3.52 -10.67
CA ASP A 28 -1.59 3.32 -11.44
C ASP A 28 -0.76 2.20 -10.80
N ALA A 29 -0.28 1.27 -11.61
CA ALA A 29 0.53 0.16 -11.13
C ALA A 29 1.94 0.60 -10.71
N SER A 30 2.44 1.70 -11.25
CA SER A 30 3.78 2.22 -10.94
C SER A 30 3.74 3.74 -10.78
N PRO A 31 2.99 4.24 -9.81
CA PRO A 31 2.85 5.68 -9.63
C PRO A 31 4.16 6.31 -9.16
N LYS A 32 4.43 7.52 -9.63
CA LYS A 32 5.56 8.32 -9.15
C LYS A 32 5.14 9.08 -7.89
N GLY A 33 6.10 9.30 -7.01
CA GLY A 33 5.86 10.11 -5.81
C GLY A 33 5.01 9.42 -4.77
N VAL A 34 5.00 8.09 -4.75
CA VAL A 34 4.27 7.32 -3.76
C VAL A 34 5.25 6.60 -2.85
N ALA A 35 5.04 6.73 -1.56
CA ALA A 35 5.80 5.99 -0.54
C ALA A 35 4.85 5.08 0.22
N VAL A 36 5.29 3.86 0.50
CA VAL A 36 4.51 2.87 1.22
C VAL A 36 5.26 2.42 2.45
N ALA A 37 4.56 2.30 3.56
CA ALA A 37 5.10 1.68 4.77
C ALA A 37 4.14 0.58 5.22
N VAL A 38 4.70 -0.49 5.77
CA VAL A 38 3.93 -1.58 6.38
C VAL A 38 4.46 -1.78 7.79
N ASN A 39 3.58 -1.66 8.77
CA ASN A 39 3.93 -1.77 10.19
C ASN A 39 5.10 -0.84 10.58
N GLY A 40 5.12 0.36 9.99
CA GLY A 40 6.17 1.35 10.26
C GLY A 40 7.43 1.23 9.44
N ASP A 41 7.57 0.18 8.62
CA ASP A 41 8.75 -0.04 7.78
C ASP A 41 8.47 0.39 6.35
N VAL A 42 9.34 1.23 5.81
CA VAL A 42 9.21 1.67 4.41
C VAL A 42 9.47 0.49 3.48
N ILE A 43 8.56 0.30 2.52
CA ILE A 43 8.67 -0.76 1.53
C ILE A 43 9.04 -0.11 0.19
N PRO A 44 10.27 -0.26 -0.29
CA PRO A 44 10.66 0.30 -1.57
C PRO A 44 9.86 -0.32 -2.71
N ALA A 45 9.72 0.42 -3.81
CA ALA A 45 8.92 -0.03 -4.95
C ALA A 45 9.35 -1.39 -5.49
N SER A 46 10.65 -1.70 -5.42
CA SER A 46 11.16 -3.00 -5.84
C SER A 46 10.63 -4.16 -5.00
N ASP A 47 10.11 -3.88 -3.80
CA ASP A 47 9.59 -4.89 -2.88
C ASP A 47 8.06 -4.86 -2.75
N TRP A 48 7.37 -4.19 -3.66
CA TRP A 48 5.91 -4.11 -3.62
C TRP A 48 5.21 -5.43 -3.95
N SER A 49 5.96 -6.47 -4.29
CA SER A 49 5.42 -7.81 -4.37
C SER A 49 5.13 -8.41 -2.99
N TYR A 50 5.50 -7.71 -1.92
CA TYR A 50 5.21 -8.13 -0.56
C TYR A 50 3.72 -8.44 -0.40
N GLU A 51 3.43 -9.60 0.17
CA GLU A 51 2.06 -10.02 0.43
C GLU A 51 1.60 -9.45 1.77
N VAL A 52 0.51 -8.69 1.73
CA VAL A 52 -0.09 -8.13 2.94
C VAL A 52 -0.66 -9.28 3.78
N THR A 53 -0.39 -9.27 5.07
CA THR A 53 -0.89 -10.29 5.99
C THR A 53 -1.95 -9.71 6.91
N ASP A 54 -2.73 -10.60 7.49
CA ASP A 54 -3.79 -10.21 8.40
C ASP A 54 -3.24 -9.40 9.58
N GLY A 55 -3.85 -8.26 9.84
CA GLY A 55 -3.40 -7.35 10.89
C GLY A 55 -2.35 -6.34 10.48
N ASP A 56 -1.86 -6.38 9.24
CA ASP A 56 -0.88 -5.39 8.79
C ASP A 56 -1.45 -3.98 8.80
N GLU A 57 -0.61 -3.04 9.17
CA GLU A 57 -0.94 -1.62 9.14
C GLU A 57 -0.15 -0.96 8.01
N MET A 58 -0.85 -0.61 6.93
CA MET A 58 -0.24 0.03 5.76
C MET A 58 -0.47 1.53 5.78
N ASP A 59 0.53 2.26 5.33
CA ASP A 59 0.40 3.69 5.08
C ASP A 59 0.89 4.00 3.67
N ILE A 60 0.11 4.75 2.93
CA ILE A 60 0.49 5.23 1.59
C ILE A 60 0.52 6.74 1.64
N LEU A 61 1.66 7.30 1.28
CA LEU A 61 1.85 8.74 1.16
C LEU A 61 2.02 9.08 -0.30
N ILE A 62 1.21 10.00 -0.79
CA ILE A 62 1.27 10.46 -2.17
C ILE A 62 1.82 11.88 -2.15
N ALA A 63 2.98 12.07 -2.77
CA ALA A 63 3.57 13.39 -2.87
C ALA A 63 2.74 14.23 -3.86
N VAL A 64 2.25 15.36 -3.39
CA VAL A 64 1.57 16.31 -4.26
C VAL A 64 2.64 17.05 -5.05
N GLN A 65 2.67 16.81 -6.35
CA GLN A 65 3.55 17.56 -7.23
C GLN A 65 2.87 18.89 -7.52
N GLY A 66 3.33 19.94 -6.85
CA GLY A 66 2.90 21.28 -7.20
C GLY A 66 3.37 21.57 -8.61
N GLY A 67 2.45 21.63 -9.51
CA GLY A 67 2.74 21.91 -10.92
C GLY A 67 3.21 23.31 -11.19
#